data_f108f621646cbab25482e459ca9360d1
#
_entry.id   f108f621646cbab25482e459ca9360d1
#
_cell.length_a   1.000
_cell.length_b   1.000
_cell.length_c   1.000
_cell.angle_alpha   90.00
_cell.angle_beta   90.00
_cell.angle_gamma   90.00
#
_symmetry.space_group_name_H-M   'P 1'
#
loop_
_entity.id
_entity.type
_entity.pdbx_description
1 polymer ?
#
loop_
_entity_poly.entity_id
_entity_poly.type
_entity_poly.pdbx_seq_one_letter_code
_entity_poly.pdbx_strand_id
1 'polypeptide(L)'
;MIGRRSFLSLLGALALPRRGRAEELDLATLDRGRILRAADRHLEDAPITVTAATSPRSAGGRHDYFSEGDYWWPDPENPAGPYIQRDGMSNPDTFNAHREALRRLSLVVPALVAAWSLTREERYGRHAACHLRAWFLDAGTRMNPHLLYAQAIKGRVTGRGIGIIDTIHLVEVVRAISVLERGEAMSREEHEGVRSWFTRYLAWMTTHPYGRAERDAENNHGTCWVMQVAEFARYTADAELTAFCRERYRSVLVPGQIAPDGSFPRELRRTKPYGYTLFNLDAFATVCQILSTPADDLWRFETPDGRGIGRALEFAYPYIADKSKWPYPPDVMYFEEWPVRHPCLLFGGRALDRPHYLALWRTLEADPVVDEVLRNTFVRQPVLWSS
;
A
#
# COMPACT_ATOMS: atom_id res chain seq x y z
N MET A 1 73.54 -5.64 -39.68
CA MET A 1 72.15 -6.12 -39.96
C MET A 1 71.69 -6.98 -38.79
N ILE A 2 70.90 -6.47 -37.84
CA ILE A 2 70.42 -7.18 -36.68
C ILE A 2 68.91 -6.95 -36.68
N GLY A 3 68.14 -8.06 -36.87
CA GLY A 3 66.71 -8.05 -36.97
C GLY A 3 66.06 -7.93 -35.59
N ARG A 4 65.10 -7.00 -35.47
CA ARG A 4 64.20 -6.84 -34.30
C ARG A 4 63.06 -7.86 -34.39
N ARG A 5 62.98 -8.78 -33.42
CA ARG A 5 61.83 -9.66 -33.19
C ARG A 5 60.81 -8.89 -32.30
N SER A 6 59.62 -8.66 -32.83
CA SER A 6 58.47 -8.14 -32.10
C SER A 6 57.80 -9.25 -31.32
N PHE A 7 57.67 -9.09 -29.99
CA PHE A 7 56.84 -9.93 -29.13
C PHE A 7 55.43 -9.34 -29.12
N LEU A 8 54.48 -10.06 -29.69
CA LEU A 8 53.05 -9.81 -29.50
C LEU A 8 52.60 -10.53 -28.23
N SER A 9 52.29 -9.73 -27.19
CA SER A 9 51.62 -10.24 -25.99
C SER A 9 50.12 -10.33 -26.26
N LEU A 10 49.57 -11.54 -26.37
CA LEU A 10 48.12 -11.80 -26.31
C LEU A 10 47.67 -11.63 -24.86
N LEU A 11 47.02 -10.51 -24.55
CA LEU A 11 46.19 -10.37 -23.35
C LEU A 11 44.84 -11.08 -23.61
N GLY A 12 44.71 -12.31 -23.11
CA GLY A 12 43.44 -13.02 -23.05
C GLY A 12 42.51 -12.32 -22.01
N ALA A 13 41.49 -11.62 -22.48
CA ALA A 13 40.42 -11.12 -21.63
C ALA A 13 39.64 -12.32 -21.10
N LEU A 14 39.87 -12.66 -19.85
CA LEU A 14 38.97 -13.58 -19.10
C LEU A 14 37.60 -12.91 -19.00
N ALA A 15 36.66 -13.35 -19.84
CA ALA A 15 35.26 -13.01 -19.70
C ALA A 15 34.75 -13.69 -18.40
N LEU A 16 34.56 -12.89 -17.35
CA LEU A 16 33.84 -13.32 -16.17
C LEU A 16 32.44 -13.77 -16.61
N PRO A 17 31.95 -14.93 -16.14
CA PRO A 17 30.61 -15.37 -16.47
C PRO A 17 29.64 -14.32 -15.98
N ARG A 18 28.81 -13.80 -16.89
CA ARG A 18 27.63 -12.98 -16.52
C ARG A 18 26.85 -13.83 -15.52
N ARG A 19 26.77 -13.38 -14.26
CA ARG A 19 25.82 -13.94 -13.29
C ARG A 19 24.47 -14.01 -13.99
N GLY A 20 23.93 -15.21 -14.12
CA GLY A 20 22.63 -15.44 -14.72
C GLY A 20 21.64 -14.55 -14.00
N ARG A 21 20.94 -13.68 -14.76
CA ARG A 21 19.77 -12.96 -14.25
C ARG A 21 18.86 -14.04 -13.67
N ALA A 22 18.48 -13.92 -12.39
CA ALA A 22 17.47 -14.78 -11.83
C ALA A 22 16.28 -14.77 -12.79
N GLU A 23 15.75 -15.96 -13.11
CA GLU A 23 14.63 -16.11 -14.03
C GLU A 23 13.54 -15.12 -13.63
N GLU A 24 13.25 -14.16 -14.48
CA GLU A 24 12.37 -13.03 -14.15
C GLU A 24 10.98 -13.61 -13.87
N LEU A 25 10.52 -13.47 -12.63
CA LEU A 25 9.24 -14.02 -12.20
C LEU A 25 8.11 -13.41 -13.03
N ASP A 26 7.57 -14.18 -13.97
CA ASP A 26 6.43 -13.78 -14.80
C ASP A 26 5.13 -13.85 -13.97
N LEU A 27 4.75 -12.71 -13.41
CA LEU A 27 3.52 -12.57 -12.64
C LEU A 27 2.26 -12.77 -13.49
N ALA A 28 2.31 -12.39 -14.76
CA ALA A 28 1.18 -12.54 -15.66
C ALA A 28 0.85 -14.04 -15.88
N THR A 29 1.85 -14.88 -16.05
CA THR A 29 1.66 -16.33 -16.15
C THR A 29 1.35 -16.96 -14.80
N LEU A 30 2.11 -16.60 -13.74
CA LEU A 30 1.97 -17.20 -12.42
C LEU A 30 0.59 -17.01 -11.82
N ASP A 31 0.08 -15.77 -11.86
CA ASP A 31 -1.16 -15.37 -11.19
C ASP A 31 -2.38 -15.32 -12.13
N ARG A 32 -2.23 -15.68 -13.43
CA ARG A 32 -3.32 -15.56 -14.41
C ARG A 32 -4.62 -16.17 -13.94
N GLY A 33 -4.59 -17.42 -13.50
CA GLY A 33 -5.80 -18.13 -13.06
C GLY A 33 -6.43 -17.49 -11.81
N ARG A 34 -5.62 -17.02 -10.87
CA ARG A 34 -6.08 -16.31 -9.67
C ARG A 34 -6.76 -15.00 -10.03
N ILE A 35 -6.11 -14.19 -10.88
CA ILE A 35 -6.62 -12.89 -11.32
C ILE A 35 -7.96 -13.04 -12.04
N LEU A 36 -8.08 -13.97 -12.98
CA LEU A 36 -9.32 -14.17 -13.73
C LEU A 36 -10.46 -14.62 -12.84
N ARG A 37 -10.21 -15.60 -11.95
CA ARG A 37 -11.24 -16.02 -10.96
C ARG A 37 -11.68 -14.89 -10.03
N ALA A 38 -10.74 -14.03 -9.58
CA ALA A 38 -11.07 -12.87 -8.77
C ALA A 38 -11.94 -11.87 -9.54
N ALA A 39 -11.57 -11.56 -10.78
CA ALA A 39 -12.30 -10.63 -11.63
C ALA A 39 -13.71 -11.15 -12.00
N ASP A 40 -13.83 -12.44 -12.35
CA ASP A 40 -15.12 -13.04 -12.72
C ASP A 40 -16.13 -12.99 -11.57
N ARG A 41 -15.68 -13.17 -10.32
CA ARG A 41 -16.55 -13.03 -9.13
C ARG A 41 -17.13 -11.62 -8.98
N HIS A 42 -16.46 -10.62 -9.53
CA HIS A 42 -16.83 -9.21 -9.37
C HIS A 42 -17.60 -8.61 -10.56
N LEU A 43 -17.82 -9.38 -11.64
CA LEU A 43 -18.47 -8.85 -12.86
C LEU A 43 -19.91 -8.40 -12.66
N GLU A 44 -20.60 -8.93 -11.65
CA GLU A 44 -22.00 -8.56 -11.35
C GLU A 44 -22.11 -7.68 -10.10
N ASP A 45 -21.00 -7.30 -9.50
CA ASP A 45 -20.97 -6.49 -8.30
C ASP A 45 -21.41 -5.05 -8.59
N ALA A 46 -22.52 -4.61 -8.01
CA ALA A 46 -22.91 -3.20 -8.09
C ALA A 46 -21.93 -2.32 -7.28
N PRO A 47 -21.64 -1.09 -7.74
CA PRO A 47 -20.86 -0.12 -6.96
C PRO A 47 -21.53 0.21 -5.62
N ILE A 48 -20.76 0.13 -4.54
CA ILE A 48 -21.16 0.57 -3.20
C ILE A 48 -20.19 1.69 -2.80
N THR A 49 -20.74 2.88 -2.49
CA THR A 49 -19.94 4.05 -2.08
C THR A 49 -20.31 4.49 -0.67
N VAL A 50 -19.68 5.56 -0.18
CA VAL A 50 -20.00 6.16 1.13
C VAL A 50 -21.48 6.57 1.27
N THR A 51 -22.18 6.78 0.16
CA THR A 51 -23.59 7.17 0.18
C THR A 51 -24.58 6.03 0.43
N ALA A 52 -24.10 4.79 0.44
CA ALA A 52 -24.93 3.60 0.65
C ALA A 52 -25.31 3.38 2.13
N ALA A 53 -24.57 3.94 3.07
CA ALA A 53 -24.84 3.84 4.49
C ALA A 53 -24.60 5.19 5.19
N THR A 54 -25.27 5.39 6.31
CA THR A 54 -25.09 6.59 7.16
C THR A 54 -24.98 6.16 8.62
N SER A 55 -24.27 6.96 9.41
CA SER A 55 -24.22 6.77 10.86
C SER A 55 -24.79 8.01 11.56
N PRO A 56 -25.69 7.86 12.54
CA PRO A 56 -26.17 8.98 13.35
C PRO A 56 -25.08 9.60 14.21
N ARG A 57 -23.92 8.95 14.32
CA ARG A 57 -22.73 9.46 15.02
C ARG A 57 -21.81 10.29 14.14
N SER A 58 -22.05 10.31 12.82
CA SER A 58 -21.27 11.13 11.89
C SER A 58 -21.65 12.61 12.01
N ALA A 59 -20.65 13.48 12.08
CA ALA A 59 -20.84 14.92 11.95
C ALA A 59 -20.82 15.42 10.49
N GLY A 60 -20.49 14.53 9.52
CA GLY A 60 -20.44 14.83 8.10
C GLY A 60 -21.76 14.62 7.38
N GLY A 61 -21.79 15.03 6.09
CA GLY A 61 -22.92 14.83 5.19
C GLY A 61 -22.87 13.48 4.49
N ARG A 62 -23.85 13.25 3.59
CA ARG A 62 -24.05 11.97 2.87
C ARG A 62 -22.84 11.52 2.04
N HIS A 63 -22.06 12.47 1.52
CA HIS A 63 -20.90 12.23 0.67
C HIS A 63 -19.58 12.18 1.42
N ASP A 64 -19.62 12.41 2.75
CA ASP A 64 -18.42 12.43 3.57
C ASP A 64 -18.08 11.02 4.07
N TYR A 65 -16.81 10.67 3.93
CA TYR A 65 -16.30 9.46 4.54
C TYR A 65 -16.34 9.58 6.06
N PHE A 66 -16.93 8.60 6.71
CA PHE A 66 -16.98 8.50 8.17
C PHE A 66 -16.51 7.11 8.61
N SER A 67 -15.69 7.07 9.63
CA SER A 67 -15.35 5.84 10.37
C SER A 67 -15.13 6.15 11.84
N GLU A 68 -15.21 5.13 12.67
CA GLU A 68 -14.88 5.23 14.08
C GLU A 68 -13.53 4.53 14.36
N GLY A 69 -12.84 4.97 15.39
CA GLY A 69 -11.56 4.39 15.80
C GLY A 69 -11.74 2.96 16.32
N ASP A 70 -11.12 1.99 15.66
CA ASP A 70 -11.31 0.56 15.92
C ASP A 70 -10.97 0.13 17.34
N TYR A 71 -9.98 0.75 17.94
CA TYR A 71 -9.48 0.37 19.28
C TYR A 71 -10.12 1.20 20.40
N TRP A 72 -11.28 1.82 20.11
CA TRP A 72 -12.02 2.62 21.08
C TRP A 72 -13.30 1.92 21.52
N TRP A 73 -13.45 1.76 22.82
CA TRP A 73 -14.49 0.98 23.46
C TRP A 73 -15.31 1.81 24.45
N PRO A 74 -16.57 1.45 24.70
CA PRO A 74 -17.30 2.00 25.83
C PRO A 74 -16.49 1.82 27.12
N ASP A 75 -16.47 2.86 27.97
CA ASP A 75 -15.88 2.76 29.30
C ASP A 75 -16.83 1.92 30.20
N PRO A 76 -16.38 0.79 30.78
CA PRO A 76 -17.22 -0.02 31.66
C PRO A 76 -17.74 0.75 32.88
N GLU A 77 -16.99 1.74 33.37
CA GLU A 77 -17.38 2.55 34.52
C GLU A 77 -18.33 3.70 34.12
N ASN A 78 -18.33 4.11 32.85
CA ASN A 78 -19.21 5.16 32.32
C ASN A 78 -19.61 4.86 30.86
N PRO A 79 -20.49 3.88 30.60
CA PRO A 79 -20.84 3.44 29.25
C PRO A 79 -21.47 4.51 28.36
N ALA A 80 -22.11 5.53 28.94
CA ALA A 80 -22.67 6.66 28.20
C ALA A 80 -21.63 7.75 27.88
N GLY A 81 -20.50 7.72 28.54
CA GLY A 81 -19.42 8.72 28.43
C GLY A 81 -18.52 8.55 27.22
N PRO A 82 -17.37 9.26 27.20
CA PRO A 82 -16.36 9.13 26.18
C PRO A 82 -15.75 7.73 26.14
N TYR A 83 -15.47 7.23 24.93
CA TYR A 83 -14.80 5.94 24.75
C TYR A 83 -13.36 5.95 25.24
N ILE A 84 -12.88 4.79 25.71
CA ILE A 84 -11.51 4.53 26.15
C ILE A 84 -10.75 3.68 25.13
N GLN A 85 -9.43 3.84 25.07
CA GLN A 85 -8.58 3.10 24.13
C GLN A 85 -8.17 1.74 24.70
N ARG A 86 -8.23 0.71 23.83
CA ARG A 86 -7.65 -0.63 24.05
C ARG A 86 -6.82 -0.99 22.82
N ASP A 87 -5.52 -0.68 22.86
CA ASP A 87 -4.64 -0.83 21.71
C ASP A 87 -4.64 -2.26 21.16
N GLY A 88 -4.79 -2.39 19.84
CA GLY A 88 -4.83 -3.67 19.12
C GLY A 88 -6.13 -4.45 19.24
N MET A 89 -7.07 -4.04 20.11
CA MET A 89 -8.35 -4.72 20.34
C MET A 89 -9.44 -4.07 19.50
N SER A 90 -9.79 -4.72 18.38
CA SER A 90 -10.83 -4.20 17.47
C SER A 90 -12.22 -4.29 18.12
N ASN A 91 -12.95 -3.16 18.13
CA ASN A 91 -14.32 -3.09 18.61
C ASN A 91 -15.30 -3.40 17.47
N PRO A 92 -16.09 -4.47 17.55
CA PRO A 92 -17.00 -4.86 16.47
C PRO A 92 -18.21 -3.93 16.31
N ASP A 93 -18.52 -3.09 17.33
CA ASP A 93 -19.70 -2.21 17.33
C ASP A 93 -19.43 -0.85 16.68
N THR A 94 -18.21 -0.63 16.12
CA THR A 94 -17.87 0.60 15.39
C THR A 94 -18.56 0.63 14.02
N PHE A 95 -18.89 1.84 13.56
CA PHE A 95 -19.38 2.01 12.19
C PHE A 95 -18.26 1.76 11.17
N ASN A 96 -18.40 0.70 10.39
CA ASN A 96 -17.40 0.24 9.43
C ASN A 96 -17.86 0.31 7.97
N ALA A 97 -19.13 0.61 7.67
CA ALA A 97 -19.69 0.48 6.33
C ALA A 97 -18.93 1.26 5.25
N HIS A 98 -18.42 2.49 5.55
CA HIS A 98 -17.64 3.25 4.58
C HIS A 98 -16.25 2.66 4.36
N ARG A 99 -15.61 2.11 5.42
CA ARG A 99 -14.33 1.41 5.31
C ARG A 99 -14.48 0.14 4.49
N GLU A 100 -15.55 -0.62 4.73
CA GLU A 100 -15.86 -1.83 3.96
C GLU A 100 -16.14 -1.51 2.49
N ALA A 101 -16.91 -0.43 2.20
CA ALA A 101 -17.16 0.02 0.84
C ALA A 101 -15.87 0.42 0.11
N LEU A 102 -14.96 1.14 0.76
CA LEU A 102 -13.67 1.52 0.20
C LEU A 102 -12.76 0.32 -0.02
N ARG A 103 -12.71 -0.61 0.95
CA ARG A 103 -11.99 -1.88 0.80
C ARG A 103 -12.55 -2.70 -0.35
N ARG A 104 -13.89 -2.78 -0.49
CA ARG A 104 -14.54 -3.43 -1.65
C ARG A 104 -14.12 -2.81 -2.97
N LEU A 105 -14.10 -1.47 -3.08
CA LEU A 105 -13.56 -0.78 -4.27
C LEU A 105 -12.16 -1.28 -4.62
N SER A 106 -11.29 -1.41 -3.61
CA SER A 106 -9.90 -1.84 -3.79
C SER A 106 -9.72 -3.34 -4.05
N LEU A 107 -10.73 -4.15 -3.79
CA LEU A 107 -10.76 -5.55 -4.21
C LEU A 107 -11.26 -5.68 -5.64
N VAL A 108 -12.32 -4.96 -5.99
CA VAL A 108 -13.01 -5.05 -7.28
C VAL A 108 -12.21 -4.41 -8.41
N VAL A 109 -11.88 -3.13 -8.29
CA VAL A 109 -11.27 -2.37 -9.40
C VAL A 109 -9.91 -2.93 -9.81
N PRO A 110 -8.95 -3.18 -8.89
CA PRO A 110 -7.67 -3.75 -9.27
C PRO A 110 -7.78 -5.15 -9.87
N ALA A 111 -8.69 -6.02 -9.37
CA ALA A 111 -8.89 -7.36 -9.93
C ALA A 111 -9.41 -7.31 -11.37
N LEU A 112 -10.43 -6.47 -11.63
CA LEU A 112 -11.00 -6.28 -12.96
C LEU A 112 -9.96 -5.70 -13.93
N VAL A 113 -9.21 -4.67 -13.52
CA VAL A 113 -8.20 -4.05 -14.38
C VAL A 113 -7.01 -4.98 -14.62
N ALA A 114 -6.62 -5.79 -13.63
CA ALA A 114 -5.60 -6.82 -13.82
C ALA A 114 -6.05 -7.86 -14.86
N ALA A 115 -7.30 -8.34 -14.79
CA ALA A 115 -7.85 -9.25 -15.79
C ALA A 115 -7.92 -8.60 -17.18
N TRP A 116 -8.39 -7.35 -17.28
CA TRP A 116 -8.38 -6.59 -18.54
C TRP A 116 -6.97 -6.43 -19.11
N SER A 117 -5.99 -6.17 -18.27
CA SER A 117 -4.59 -6.02 -18.73
C SER A 117 -4.03 -7.29 -19.35
N LEU A 118 -4.46 -8.48 -18.85
CA LEU A 118 -4.03 -9.79 -19.32
C LEU A 118 -4.79 -10.32 -20.52
N THR A 119 -6.10 -9.96 -20.67
CA THR A 119 -6.98 -10.57 -21.67
C THR A 119 -7.42 -9.60 -22.74
N ARG A 120 -7.44 -8.30 -22.45
CA ARG A 120 -8.05 -7.24 -23.27
C ARG A 120 -9.57 -7.41 -23.45
N GLU A 121 -10.21 -8.20 -22.59
CA GLU A 121 -11.67 -8.33 -22.63
C GLU A 121 -12.34 -7.08 -22.05
N GLU A 122 -13.09 -6.37 -22.88
CA GLU A 122 -13.74 -5.09 -22.55
C GLU A 122 -14.71 -5.17 -21.36
N ARG A 123 -15.31 -6.33 -21.10
CA ARG A 123 -16.23 -6.51 -19.98
C ARG A 123 -15.59 -6.13 -18.64
N TYR A 124 -14.32 -6.48 -18.43
CA TYR A 124 -13.60 -6.15 -17.20
C TYR A 124 -13.32 -4.65 -17.09
N GLY A 125 -12.82 -4.03 -18.17
CA GLY A 125 -12.52 -2.60 -18.18
C GLY A 125 -13.76 -1.74 -17.97
N ARG A 126 -14.85 -2.06 -18.68
CA ARG A 126 -16.13 -1.35 -18.54
C ARG A 126 -16.71 -1.47 -17.14
N HIS A 127 -16.62 -2.66 -16.54
CA HIS A 127 -17.15 -2.84 -15.19
C HIS A 127 -16.30 -2.12 -14.14
N ALA A 128 -14.98 -2.13 -14.26
CA ALA A 128 -14.10 -1.31 -13.41
C ALA A 128 -14.45 0.19 -13.52
N ALA A 129 -14.71 0.68 -14.73
CA ALA A 129 -15.13 2.06 -14.98
C ALA A 129 -16.45 2.42 -14.30
N CYS A 130 -17.44 1.50 -14.20
CA CYS A 130 -18.67 1.73 -13.44
C CYS A 130 -18.39 2.07 -11.98
N HIS A 131 -17.50 1.30 -11.32
CA HIS A 131 -17.10 1.54 -9.93
C HIS A 131 -16.38 2.88 -9.78
N LEU A 132 -15.47 3.21 -10.70
CA LEU A 132 -14.74 4.48 -10.67
C LEU A 132 -15.66 5.69 -10.86
N ARG A 133 -16.64 5.61 -11.77
CA ARG A 133 -17.64 6.66 -11.94
C ARG A 133 -18.42 6.90 -10.65
N ALA A 134 -18.94 5.85 -10.05
CA ALA A 134 -19.73 5.93 -8.83
C ALA A 134 -18.96 6.57 -7.67
N TRP A 135 -17.66 6.24 -7.53
CA TRP A 135 -16.85 6.72 -6.40
C TRP A 135 -16.32 8.15 -6.58
N PHE A 136 -16.02 8.57 -7.81
CA PHE A 136 -15.26 9.79 -8.05
C PHE A 136 -15.98 10.84 -8.89
N LEU A 137 -16.98 10.44 -9.72
CA LEU A 137 -17.58 11.32 -10.70
C LEU A 137 -19.06 11.60 -10.43
N ASP A 138 -19.88 10.57 -10.21
CA ASP A 138 -21.33 10.68 -10.17
C ASP A 138 -21.79 11.56 -8.99
N ALA A 139 -22.49 12.63 -9.28
CA ALA A 139 -22.91 13.60 -8.28
C ALA A 139 -23.77 13.01 -7.17
N GLY A 140 -24.51 11.94 -7.43
CA GLY A 140 -25.37 11.26 -6.46
C GLY A 140 -24.63 10.32 -5.51
N THR A 141 -23.42 9.86 -5.86
CA THR A 141 -22.75 8.77 -5.15
C THR A 141 -21.28 9.00 -4.83
N ARG A 142 -20.61 9.96 -5.49
CA ARG A 142 -19.18 10.22 -5.29
C ARG A 142 -18.84 10.63 -3.87
N MET A 143 -17.70 10.19 -3.39
CA MET A 143 -17.13 10.62 -2.12
C MET A 143 -16.52 12.02 -2.23
N ASN A 144 -16.67 12.83 -1.18
CA ASN A 144 -15.93 14.08 -1.06
C ASN A 144 -14.43 13.81 -0.86
N PRO A 145 -13.52 14.61 -1.48
CA PRO A 145 -12.08 14.36 -1.45
C PRO A 145 -11.42 14.86 -0.14
N HIS A 146 -11.86 14.34 0.98
CA HIS A 146 -11.30 14.60 2.31
C HIS A 146 -11.73 13.54 3.33
N LEU A 147 -11.06 13.49 4.48
CA LEU A 147 -11.34 12.57 5.58
C LEU A 147 -11.57 13.31 6.91
N LEU A 148 -12.36 14.36 6.87
CA LEU A 148 -12.64 15.20 8.06
C LEU A 148 -13.27 14.41 9.21
N TYR A 149 -14.00 13.32 8.90
CA TYR A 149 -14.77 12.56 9.89
C TYR A 149 -14.27 11.12 10.03
N ALA A 150 -13.05 10.84 9.55
CA ALA A 150 -12.46 9.52 9.69
C ALA A 150 -11.91 9.27 11.10
N GLN A 151 -12.08 8.04 11.57
CA GLN A 151 -11.66 7.56 12.89
C GLN A 151 -12.11 8.46 14.06
N ALA A 152 -13.37 8.88 14.03
CA ALA A 152 -14.03 9.59 15.13
C ALA A 152 -13.99 8.76 16.41
N ILE A 153 -14.06 9.45 17.55
CA ILE A 153 -14.10 8.80 18.87
C ILE A 153 -15.27 9.41 19.64
N LYS A 154 -16.24 8.60 19.99
CA LYS A 154 -17.43 9.02 20.73
C LYS A 154 -17.04 9.80 21.98
N GLY A 155 -17.60 11.01 22.11
CA GLY A 155 -17.37 11.91 23.25
C GLY A 155 -16.00 12.58 23.26
N ARG A 156 -15.16 12.42 22.21
CA ARG A 156 -13.82 13.03 22.13
C ARG A 156 -13.61 13.88 20.88
N VAL A 157 -13.72 13.28 19.69
CA VAL A 157 -13.46 13.96 18.41
C VAL A 157 -14.37 13.42 17.31
N THR A 158 -14.75 14.30 16.37
CA THR A 158 -15.59 13.95 15.21
C THR A 158 -14.79 13.38 14.03
N GLY A 159 -13.47 13.40 14.11
CA GLY A 159 -12.49 12.89 13.16
C GLY A 159 -11.09 13.30 13.57
N ARG A 160 -10.06 12.69 13.00
CA ARG A 160 -8.65 12.95 13.36
C ARG A 160 -7.69 12.55 12.25
N GLY A 161 -6.44 13.05 12.31
CA GLY A 161 -5.41 12.85 11.27
C GLY A 161 -5.13 11.39 10.97
N ILE A 162 -5.03 10.53 11.99
CA ILE A 162 -4.75 9.10 11.80
C ILE A 162 -5.84 8.36 10.98
N GLY A 163 -7.00 8.98 10.75
CA GLY A 163 -8.01 8.44 9.86
C GLY A 163 -7.59 8.37 8.39
N ILE A 164 -6.53 9.08 7.99
CA ILE A 164 -5.99 9.04 6.63
C ILE A 164 -5.50 7.62 6.26
N ILE A 165 -5.12 6.82 7.25
CA ILE A 165 -4.74 5.41 7.01
C ILE A 165 -5.89 4.57 6.43
N ASP A 166 -7.14 4.95 6.62
CA ASP A 166 -8.30 4.21 6.08
C ASP A 166 -8.30 4.19 4.53
N THR A 167 -7.59 5.13 3.87
CA THR A 167 -7.52 5.24 2.40
C THR A 167 -6.25 4.67 1.76
N ILE A 168 -5.40 3.94 2.51
CA ILE A 168 -4.19 3.29 1.94
C ILE A 168 -4.51 2.40 0.73
N HIS A 169 -5.69 1.84 0.69
CA HIS A 169 -6.16 0.98 -0.39
C HIS A 169 -6.35 1.72 -1.73
N LEU A 170 -6.53 3.04 -1.71
CA LEU A 170 -6.60 3.85 -2.93
C LEU A 170 -5.29 3.85 -3.72
N VAL A 171 -4.17 3.49 -3.10
CA VAL A 171 -2.87 3.37 -3.77
C VAL A 171 -2.94 2.35 -4.93
N GLU A 172 -3.49 1.16 -4.71
CA GLU A 172 -3.63 0.17 -5.78
C GLU A 172 -4.78 0.50 -6.74
N VAL A 173 -5.84 1.17 -6.26
CA VAL A 173 -6.92 1.68 -7.14
C VAL A 173 -6.35 2.70 -8.14
N VAL A 174 -5.52 3.64 -7.70
CA VAL A 174 -4.86 4.62 -8.59
C VAL A 174 -3.91 3.93 -9.57
N ARG A 175 -3.19 2.91 -9.13
CA ARG A 175 -2.36 2.08 -9.99
C ARG A 175 -3.20 1.42 -11.09
N ALA A 176 -4.35 0.86 -10.73
CA ALA A 176 -5.29 0.26 -11.67
C ALA A 176 -5.84 1.31 -12.65
N ILE A 177 -6.23 2.51 -12.18
CA ILE A 177 -6.68 3.62 -13.05
C ILE A 177 -5.60 3.95 -14.09
N SER A 178 -4.34 4.09 -13.68
CA SER A 178 -3.23 4.39 -14.61
C SER A 178 -3.04 3.31 -15.68
N VAL A 179 -3.35 2.05 -15.38
CA VAL A 179 -3.33 0.96 -16.36
C VAL A 179 -4.54 1.05 -17.29
N LEU A 180 -5.73 1.34 -16.75
CA LEU A 180 -6.99 1.44 -17.50
C LEU A 180 -7.00 2.62 -18.48
N GLU A 181 -6.26 3.71 -18.21
CA GLU A 181 -6.08 4.86 -19.12
C GLU A 181 -5.49 4.48 -20.50
N ARG A 182 -4.91 3.28 -20.61
CA ARG A 182 -4.37 2.74 -21.87
C ARG A 182 -5.46 2.13 -22.78
N GLY A 183 -6.70 2.09 -22.31
CA GLY A 183 -7.88 1.54 -23.00
C GLY A 183 -8.97 2.57 -23.23
N GLU A 184 -10.14 2.09 -23.66
CA GLU A 184 -11.28 2.92 -24.04
C GLU A 184 -12.48 2.78 -23.08
N ALA A 185 -12.28 2.15 -21.91
CA ALA A 185 -13.35 1.89 -20.95
C ALA A 185 -13.91 3.16 -20.29
N MET A 186 -13.11 4.22 -20.26
CA MET A 186 -13.48 5.56 -19.81
C MET A 186 -13.09 6.60 -20.85
N SER A 187 -13.88 7.67 -20.97
CA SER A 187 -13.56 8.80 -21.83
C SER A 187 -12.40 9.63 -21.22
N ARG A 188 -11.80 10.47 -22.05
CA ARG A 188 -10.77 11.42 -21.60
C ARG A 188 -11.29 12.34 -20.49
N GLU A 189 -12.53 12.86 -20.65
CA GLU A 189 -13.16 13.72 -19.66
C GLU A 189 -13.36 13.01 -18.31
N GLU A 190 -13.75 11.72 -18.34
CA GLU A 190 -13.89 10.91 -17.12
C GLU A 190 -12.54 10.70 -16.41
N HIS A 191 -11.47 10.43 -17.16
CA HIS A 191 -10.12 10.34 -16.60
C HIS A 191 -9.66 11.68 -15.99
N GLU A 192 -9.91 12.80 -16.67
CA GLU A 192 -9.61 14.14 -16.15
C GLU A 192 -10.43 14.45 -14.88
N GLY A 193 -11.69 14.02 -14.83
CA GLY A 193 -12.55 14.13 -13.65
C GLY A 193 -12.02 13.35 -12.44
N VAL A 194 -11.61 12.10 -12.64
CA VAL A 194 -11.00 11.28 -11.58
C VAL A 194 -9.67 11.90 -11.13
N ARG A 195 -8.84 12.34 -12.06
CA ARG A 195 -7.57 13.04 -11.75
C ARG A 195 -7.80 14.30 -10.94
N SER A 196 -8.83 15.09 -11.27
CA SER A 196 -9.24 16.28 -10.51
C SER A 196 -9.68 15.92 -9.07
N TRP A 197 -10.36 14.79 -8.89
CA TRP A 197 -10.72 14.31 -7.55
C TRP A 197 -9.47 14.03 -6.71
N PHE A 198 -8.50 13.29 -7.26
CA PHE A 198 -7.22 12.99 -6.57
C PHE A 198 -6.38 14.24 -6.33
N THR A 199 -6.37 15.20 -7.26
CA THR A 199 -5.70 16.50 -7.06
C THR A 199 -6.26 17.24 -5.84
N ARG A 200 -7.60 17.28 -5.68
CA ARG A 200 -8.24 17.91 -4.51
C ARG A 200 -7.98 17.12 -3.22
N TYR A 201 -7.99 15.79 -3.29
CA TYR A 201 -7.69 14.96 -2.13
C TYR A 201 -6.24 15.14 -1.68
N LEU A 202 -5.31 15.15 -2.63
CA LEU A 202 -3.89 15.41 -2.39
C LEU A 202 -3.65 16.79 -1.77
N ALA A 203 -4.31 17.84 -2.29
CA ALA A 203 -4.25 19.17 -1.69
C ALA A 203 -4.75 19.17 -0.24
N TRP A 204 -5.86 18.48 0.06
CA TRP A 204 -6.34 18.34 1.42
C TRP A 204 -5.35 17.58 2.31
N MET A 205 -4.81 16.44 1.85
CA MET A 205 -3.82 15.65 2.60
C MET A 205 -2.55 16.43 2.95
N THR A 206 -2.15 17.39 2.10
CA THR A 206 -0.89 18.14 2.28
C THR A 206 -1.06 19.45 3.04
N THR A 207 -2.27 20.04 3.02
CA THR A 207 -2.52 21.39 3.61
C THR A 207 -3.36 21.37 4.89
N HIS A 208 -4.28 20.40 5.05
CA HIS A 208 -5.13 20.33 6.23
C HIS A 208 -4.33 19.93 7.48
N PRO A 209 -4.66 20.44 8.70
CA PRO A 209 -3.99 20.03 9.94
C PRO A 209 -3.94 18.53 10.17
N TYR A 210 -5.00 17.78 9.82
CA TYR A 210 -5.02 16.31 9.90
C TYR A 210 -3.99 15.66 8.99
N GLY A 211 -3.87 16.15 7.75
CA GLY A 211 -2.87 15.65 6.81
C GLY A 211 -1.45 15.90 7.29
N ARG A 212 -1.19 17.06 7.88
CA ARG A 212 0.12 17.37 8.48
C ARG A 212 0.40 16.53 9.72
N ALA A 213 -0.58 16.29 10.57
CA ALA A 213 -0.43 15.43 11.74
C ALA A 213 -0.10 13.99 11.35
N GLU A 214 -0.77 13.44 10.33
CA GLU A 214 -0.48 12.08 9.81
C GLU A 214 0.88 12.01 9.14
N ARG A 215 1.25 13.03 8.35
CA ARG A 215 2.58 13.16 7.76
C ARG A 215 3.69 13.07 8.80
N ASP A 216 3.50 13.74 9.92
CA ASP A 216 4.52 13.89 10.97
C ASP A 216 4.47 12.79 12.03
N ALA A 217 3.61 11.78 11.84
CA ALA A 217 3.61 10.58 12.67
C ALA A 217 4.93 9.80 12.50
N GLU A 218 5.50 9.36 13.63
CA GLU A 218 6.83 8.76 13.68
C GLU A 218 6.83 7.23 13.55
N ASN A 219 5.71 6.64 13.11
CA ASN A 219 5.48 5.21 12.94
C ASN A 219 4.86 4.93 11.55
N ASN A 220 4.28 3.74 11.36
CA ASN A 220 3.65 3.33 10.09
C ASN A 220 2.68 4.36 9.51
N HIS A 221 2.02 5.19 10.31
CA HIS A 221 1.13 6.25 9.84
C HIS A 221 1.86 7.25 8.93
N GLY A 222 3.04 7.76 9.36
CA GLY A 222 3.84 8.66 8.53
C GLY A 222 4.34 7.99 7.25
N THR A 223 4.66 6.70 7.30
CA THR A 223 5.04 5.90 6.10
C THR A 223 3.85 5.76 5.15
N CYS A 224 2.67 5.42 5.67
CA CYS A 224 1.43 5.30 4.89
C CYS A 224 1.00 6.63 4.25
N TRP A 225 1.22 7.75 4.96
CA TRP A 225 0.99 9.07 4.36
C TRP A 225 1.91 9.31 3.16
N VAL A 226 3.22 9.03 3.29
CA VAL A 226 4.18 9.20 2.19
C VAL A 226 3.84 8.28 1.02
N MET A 227 3.47 7.03 1.28
CA MET A 227 3.07 6.05 0.26
C MET A 227 1.87 6.57 -0.56
N GLN A 228 0.82 7.04 0.11
CA GLN A 228 -0.39 7.57 -0.53
C GLN A 228 -0.09 8.82 -1.34
N VAL A 229 0.59 9.80 -0.73
CA VAL A 229 0.92 11.06 -1.39
C VAL A 229 1.82 10.81 -2.60
N ALA A 230 2.81 9.92 -2.50
CA ALA A 230 3.69 9.57 -3.60
C ALA A 230 2.94 8.97 -4.80
N GLU A 231 2.02 8.03 -4.57
CA GLU A 231 1.24 7.42 -5.66
C GLU A 231 0.25 8.41 -6.27
N PHE A 232 -0.41 9.22 -5.44
CA PHE A 232 -1.35 10.23 -5.94
C PHE A 232 -0.63 11.37 -6.67
N ALA A 233 0.55 11.80 -6.20
CA ALA A 233 1.38 12.79 -6.88
C ALA A 233 1.89 12.27 -8.24
N ARG A 234 2.33 11.00 -8.30
CA ARG A 234 2.69 10.33 -9.56
C ARG A 234 1.52 10.34 -10.55
N TYR A 235 0.32 10.00 -10.08
CA TYR A 235 -0.89 9.94 -10.91
C TYR A 235 -1.33 11.33 -11.40
N THR A 236 -1.24 12.34 -10.55
CA THR A 236 -1.60 13.73 -10.90
C THR A 236 -0.46 14.50 -11.57
N ALA A 237 0.70 13.85 -11.80
CA ALA A 237 1.92 14.44 -12.35
C ALA A 237 2.46 15.62 -11.54
N ASP A 238 2.31 15.58 -10.20
CA ASP A 238 2.88 16.56 -9.27
C ASP A 238 4.35 16.21 -8.95
N ALA A 239 5.26 16.83 -9.69
CA ALA A 239 6.69 16.58 -9.55
C ALA A 239 7.26 17.10 -8.21
N GLU A 240 6.72 18.19 -7.67
CA GLU A 240 7.18 18.79 -6.41
C GLU A 240 6.85 17.88 -5.24
N LEU A 241 5.63 17.39 -5.16
CA LEU A 241 5.23 16.42 -4.12
C LEU A 241 5.95 15.07 -4.27
N THR A 242 6.21 14.63 -5.50
CA THR A 242 7.03 13.44 -5.74
C THR A 242 8.45 13.61 -5.19
N ALA A 243 9.10 14.75 -5.46
CA ALA A 243 10.41 15.06 -4.92
C ALA A 243 10.40 15.20 -3.39
N PHE A 244 9.39 15.85 -2.83
CA PHE A 244 9.19 15.96 -1.39
C PHE A 244 9.09 14.59 -0.71
N CYS A 245 8.31 13.66 -1.28
CA CYS A 245 8.17 12.30 -0.74
C CYS A 245 9.49 11.54 -0.77
N ARG A 246 10.30 11.68 -1.83
CA ARG A 246 11.65 11.10 -1.92
C ARG A 246 12.58 11.61 -0.83
N GLU A 247 12.60 12.93 -0.67
CA GLU A 247 13.42 13.55 0.37
C GLU A 247 12.97 13.12 1.76
N ARG A 248 11.66 13.09 2.00
CA ARG A 248 11.11 12.67 3.30
C ARG A 248 11.42 11.20 3.62
N TYR A 249 11.42 10.33 2.61
CA TYR A 249 11.86 8.93 2.79
C TYR A 249 13.28 8.88 3.34
N ARG A 250 14.22 9.65 2.76
CA ARG A 250 15.63 9.65 3.13
C ARG A 250 15.91 10.34 4.45
N SER A 251 15.34 11.52 4.64
CA SER A 251 15.70 12.40 5.75
C SER A 251 14.87 12.15 7.02
N VAL A 252 13.69 11.52 6.90
CA VAL A 252 12.75 11.35 8.01
C VAL A 252 12.41 9.88 8.24
N LEU A 253 11.88 9.17 7.23
CA LEU A 253 11.33 7.84 7.45
C LEU A 253 12.43 6.83 7.79
N VAL A 254 13.46 6.71 6.95
CA VAL A 254 14.56 5.74 7.19
C VAL A 254 15.27 6.03 8.51
N PRO A 255 15.81 7.24 8.76
CA PRO A 255 16.53 7.50 10.00
C PRO A 255 15.64 7.52 11.25
N GLY A 256 14.35 7.81 11.14
CA GLY A 256 13.42 7.90 12.27
C GLY A 256 12.74 6.60 12.65
N GLN A 257 12.62 5.65 11.73
CA GLN A 257 11.82 4.44 11.96
C GLN A 257 12.62 3.14 11.92
N ILE A 258 13.71 3.06 11.14
CA ILE A 258 14.53 1.85 11.03
C ILE A 258 15.70 1.95 12.02
N ALA A 259 15.84 0.96 12.91
CA ALA A 259 16.99 0.85 13.81
C ALA A 259 18.23 0.26 13.12
N PRO A 260 19.43 0.35 13.71
CA PRO A 260 20.65 -0.22 13.12
C PRO A 260 20.60 -1.72 12.83
N ASP A 261 19.79 -2.47 13.60
CA ASP A 261 19.54 -3.91 13.37
C ASP A 261 18.50 -4.19 12.29
N GLY A 262 17.84 -3.17 11.75
CA GLY A 262 16.78 -3.27 10.75
C GLY A 262 15.37 -3.34 11.32
N SER A 263 15.20 -3.41 12.63
CA SER A 263 13.89 -3.45 13.27
C SER A 263 13.16 -2.11 13.19
N PHE A 264 11.84 -2.14 13.48
CA PHE A 264 11.00 -0.95 13.65
C PHE A 264 10.63 -0.79 15.14
N PRO A 265 11.43 -0.11 15.98
CA PRO A 265 11.23 -0.07 17.43
C PRO A 265 9.87 0.46 17.89
N ARG A 266 9.24 1.34 17.10
CA ARG A 266 7.91 1.87 17.43
C ARG A 266 6.81 0.84 17.19
N GLU A 267 6.95 0.02 16.16
CA GLU A 267 6.02 -1.07 15.85
C GLU A 267 6.20 -2.24 16.84
N LEU A 268 7.43 -2.57 17.19
CA LEU A 268 7.74 -3.62 18.16
C LEU A 268 7.21 -3.34 19.58
N ARG A 269 6.96 -2.08 19.93
CA ARG A 269 6.36 -1.71 21.22
C ARG A 269 4.84 -1.76 21.24
N ARG A 270 4.20 -2.01 20.10
CA ARG A 270 2.75 -2.14 19.98
C ARG A 270 2.27 -3.51 20.47
N THR A 271 0.98 -3.64 20.66
CA THR A 271 0.34 -4.90 21.07
C THR A 271 0.22 -5.93 19.95
N LYS A 272 0.52 -5.54 18.71
CA LYS A 272 0.62 -6.42 17.53
C LYS A 272 1.99 -6.23 16.87
N PRO A 273 3.11 -6.56 17.54
CA PRO A 273 4.45 -6.23 17.05
C PRO A 273 4.81 -6.90 15.73
N TYR A 274 4.32 -8.11 15.47
CA TYR A 274 4.58 -8.84 14.24
C TYR A 274 3.82 -8.21 13.06
N GLY A 275 2.51 -8.11 13.16
CA GLY A 275 1.66 -7.54 12.10
C GLY A 275 2.03 -6.10 11.77
N TYR A 276 2.29 -5.24 12.77
CA TYR A 276 2.72 -3.85 12.51
C TYR A 276 4.12 -3.77 11.89
N THR A 277 5.04 -4.66 12.24
CA THR A 277 6.37 -4.71 11.58
C THR A 277 6.22 -5.04 10.11
N LEU A 278 5.44 -6.06 9.75
CA LEU A 278 5.20 -6.45 8.36
C LEU A 278 4.45 -5.35 7.59
N PHE A 279 3.42 -4.77 8.20
CA PHE A 279 2.65 -3.69 7.60
C PHE A 279 3.51 -2.47 7.27
N ASN A 280 4.35 -2.03 8.21
CA ASN A 280 5.22 -0.89 7.97
C ASN A 280 6.30 -1.20 6.91
N LEU A 281 6.85 -2.43 6.93
CA LEU A 281 7.82 -2.88 5.93
C LEU A 281 7.21 -2.90 4.51
N ASP A 282 5.96 -3.36 4.37
CA ASP A 282 5.22 -3.33 3.10
C ASP A 282 4.99 -1.90 2.62
N ALA A 283 4.66 -0.97 3.52
CA ALA A 283 4.51 0.44 3.18
C ALA A 283 5.84 1.06 2.72
N PHE A 284 6.96 0.81 3.42
CA PHE A 284 8.29 1.24 3.00
C PHE A 284 8.67 0.68 1.61
N ALA A 285 8.45 -0.60 1.40
CA ALA A 285 8.72 -1.25 0.11
C ALA A 285 7.88 -0.66 -1.03
N THR A 286 6.62 -0.34 -0.74
CA THR A 286 5.73 0.28 -1.72
C THR A 286 6.15 1.72 -2.03
N VAL A 287 6.62 2.49 -1.04
CA VAL A 287 7.25 3.81 -1.27
C VAL A 287 8.45 3.68 -2.21
N CYS A 288 9.35 2.72 -1.96
CA CYS A 288 10.49 2.47 -2.83
C CYS A 288 10.04 2.09 -4.26
N GLN A 289 9.01 1.24 -4.39
CA GLN A 289 8.47 0.82 -5.70
C GLN A 289 7.84 1.99 -6.49
N ILE A 290 7.22 2.94 -5.80
CA ILE A 290 6.61 4.13 -6.43
C ILE A 290 7.67 5.14 -6.85
N LEU A 291 8.67 5.39 -6.01
CA LEU A 291 9.54 6.55 -6.11
C LEU A 291 10.90 6.26 -6.72
N SER A 292 11.38 5.00 -6.75
CA SER A 292 12.68 4.68 -7.34
C SER A 292 12.69 4.88 -8.84
N THR A 293 13.80 5.40 -9.33
CA THR A 293 14.11 5.54 -10.75
C THR A 293 15.54 5.02 -11.01
N PRO A 294 15.94 4.76 -12.27
CA PRO A 294 17.31 4.35 -12.56
C PRO A 294 18.39 5.33 -12.07
N ALA A 295 18.04 6.63 -12.00
CA ALA A 295 18.95 7.69 -11.54
C ALA A 295 18.87 7.93 -10.03
N ASP A 296 17.83 7.45 -9.37
CA ASP A 296 17.52 7.74 -7.97
C ASP A 296 16.82 6.53 -7.33
N ASP A 297 17.62 5.55 -6.88
CA ASP A 297 17.16 4.26 -6.39
C ASP A 297 17.02 4.24 -4.86
N LEU A 298 15.79 4.34 -4.37
CA LEU A 298 15.51 4.29 -2.92
C LEU A 298 15.71 2.89 -2.31
N TRP A 299 15.70 1.83 -3.11
CA TRP A 299 15.99 0.49 -2.64
C TRP A 299 17.44 0.33 -2.15
N ARG A 300 18.35 1.12 -2.71
CA ARG A 300 19.78 1.11 -2.39
C ARG A 300 20.19 2.26 -1.47
N PHE A 301 19.23 3.10 -1.07
CA PHE A 301 19.52 4.18 -0.12
C PHE A 301 19.81 3.61 1.26
N GLU A 302 20.94 4.05 1.83
CA GLU A 302 21.33 3.76 3.21
C GLU A 302 21.81 5.04 3.89
N THR A 303 21.50 5.15 5.18
CA THR A 303 22.09 6.18 6.03
C THR A 303 23.58 5.87 6.29
N PRO A 304 24.42 6.83 6.79
CA PRO A 304 25.83 6.58 7.09
C PRO A 304 26.07 5.41 8.06
N ASP A 305 25.10 5.07 8.91
CA ASP A 305 25.14 3.94 9.83
C ASP A 305 24.48 2.67 9.28
N GLY A 306 24.18 2.61 7.97
CA GLY A 306 23.74 1.42 7.24
C GLY A 306 22.26 1.09 7.39
N ARG A 307 21.41 2.04 7.85
CA ARG A 307 19.95 1.84 7.90
C ARG A 307 19.34 2.09 6.53
N GLY A 308 18.47 1.18 6.09
CA GLY A 308 17.76 1.25 4.83
C GLY A 308 16.76 0.11 4.71
N ILE A 309 15.97 0.11 3.64
CA ILE A 309 14.95 -0.93 3.40
C ILE A 309 15.58 -2.34 3.28
N GLY A 310 16.77 -2.45 2.70
CA GLY A 310 17.51 -3.71 2.61
C GLY A 310 17.75 -4.32 3.99
N ARG A 311 18.19 -3.50 4.96
CA ARG A 311 18.42 -3.92 6.33
C ARG A 311 17.13 -4.34 7.04
N ALA A 312 16.02 -3.62 6.80
CA ALA A 312 14.72 -3.98 7.37
C ALA A 312 14.16 -5.29 6.79
N LEU A 313 14.40 -5.55 5.50
CA LEU A 313 14.08 -6.85 4.88
C LEU A 313 14.92 -7.99 5.47
N GLU A 314 16.22 -7.78 5.66
CA GLU A 314 17.11 -8.77 6.30
C GLU A 314 16.66 -9.10 7.73
N PHE A 315 16.22 -8.10 8.51
CA PHE A 315 15.66 -8.31 9.84
C PHE A 315 14.38 -9.15 9.80
N ALA A 316 13.42 -8.80 8.93
CA ALA A 316 12.09 -9.43 8.93
C ALA A 316 12.05 -10.80 8.24
N TYR A 317 12.89 -11.03 7.22
CA TYR A 317 12.86 -12.23 6.39
C TYR A 317 12.89 -13.57 7.19
N PRO A 318 13.76 -13.78 8.17
CA PRO A 318 13.79 -15.03 8.93
C PRO A 318 12.46 -15.34 9.63
N TYR A 319 11.74 -14.31 10.05
CA TYR A 319 10.48 -14.44 10.79
C TYR A 319 9.27 -14.56 9.85
N ILE A 320 9.37 -14.07 8.62
CA ILE A 320 8.39 -14.34 7.57
C ILE A 320 8.56 -15.78 7.07
N ALA A 321 9.78 -16.26 6.93
CA ALA A 321 10.09 -17.61 6.49
C ALA A 321 9.73 -18.66 7.55
N ASP A 322 9.89 -18.33 8.82
CA ASP A 322 9.59 -19.20 9.96
C ASP A 322 9.15 -18.36 11.16
N LYS A 323 7.83 -18.19 11.29
CA LYS A 323 7.20 -17.40 12.36
C LYS A 323 7.56 -17.89 13.76
N SER A 324 7.88 -19.19 13.93
CA SER A 324 8.28 -19.75 15.24
C SER A 324 9.56 -19.13 15.82
N LYS A 325 10.36 -18.49 14.95
CA LYS A 325 11.58 -17.76 15.34
C LYS A 325 11.33 -16.34 15.84
N TRP A 326 10.08 -15.86 15.81
CA TRP A 326 9.75 -14.49 16.23
C TRP A 326 10.12 -14.28 17.72
N PRO A 327 11.05 -13.34 18.04
CA PRO A 327 11.59 -13.24 19.40
C PRO A 327 10.80 -12.32 20.33
N TYR A 328 9.71 -11.72 19.82
CA TYR A 328 8.86 -10.79 20.57
C TYR A 328 7.53 -11.46 20.93
N PRO A 329 6.71 -10.86 21.82
CA PRO A 329 5.37 -11.38 22.10
C PRO A 329 4.55 -11.55 20.80
N PRO A 330 3.66 -12.54 20.74
CA PRO A 330 2.71 -12.66 19.65
C PRO A 330 1.73 -11.47 19.65
N ASP A 331 1.17 -11.17 18.50
CA ASP A 331 0.10 -10.18 18.38
C ASP A 331 -1.09 -10.59 19.24
N VAL A 332 -1.72 -9.64 19.96
CA VAL A 332 -2.87 -9.91 20.82
C VAL A 332 -4.10 -10.41 20.07
N MET A 333 -4.18 -10.17 18.77
CA MET A 333 -5.20 -10.69 17.84
C MET A 333 -4.55 -10.95 16.48
N TYR A 334 -5.03 -11.97 15.78
CA TYR A 334 -4.70 -12.29 14.37
C TYR A 334 -3.24 -12.71 14.12
N PHE A 335 -2.49 -13.11 15.13
CA PHE A 335 -1.10 -13.55 14.95
C PHE A 335 -0.99 -14.75 13.99
N GLU A 336 -1.93 -15.68 14.07
CA GLU A 336 -1.93 -16.90 13.25
C GLU A 336 -2.24 -16.65 11.77
N GLU A 337 -2.89 -15.54 11.48
CA GLU A 337 -3.30 -15.18 10.11
C GLU A 337 -2.15 -14.62 9.25
N TRP A 338 -1.02 -14.35 9.86
CA TRP A 338 0.20 -13.91 9.20
C TRP A 338 1.24 -15.05 9.13
N PRO A 339 2.18 -15.01 8.15
CA PRO A 339 2.29 -14.08 7.05
C PRO A 339 1.42 -14.45 5.84
N VAL A 340 1.18 -13.45 4.96
CA VAL A 340 0.58 -13.63 3.63
C VAL A 340 1.57 -13.17 2.55
N ARG A 341 1.19 -13.11 1.26
CA ARG A 341 2.03 -12.52 0.22
C ARG A 341 2.30 -11.05 0.47
N HIS A 342 3.46 -10.74 1.01
CA HIS A 342 3.91 -9.39 1.31
C HIS A 342 4.55 -8.72 0.10
N PRO A 343 4.10 -7.52 -0.34
CA PRO A 343 4.72 -6.78 -1.44
C PRO A 343 6.21 -6.49 -1.21
N CYS A 344 6.65 -6.36 0.03
CA CYS A 344 8.06 -6.13 0.35
C CYS A 344 8.98 -7.27 -0.11
N LEU A 345 8.53 -8.53 -0.05
CA LEU A 345 9.29 -9.67 -0.56
C LEU A 345 9.36 -9.68 -2.09
N LEU A 346 8.25 -9.35 -2.76
CA LEU A 346 8.21 -9.32 -4.22
C LEU A 346 9.04 -8.17 -4.78
N PHE A 347 8.78 -6.95 -4.33
CA PHE A 347 9.44 -5.75 -4.83
C PHE A 347 10.93 -5.73 -4.42
N GLY A 348 11.22 -6.01 -3.15
CA GLY A 348 12.59 -6.09 -2.64
C GLY A 348 13.37 -7.24 -3.27
N GLY A 349 12.73 -8.39 -3.50
CA GLY A 349 13.34 -9.53 -4.18
C GLY A 349 13.81 -9.21 -5.59
N ARG A 350 13.03 -8.43 -6.33
CA ARG A 350 13.38 -7.95 -7.68
C ARG A 350 14.43 -6.84 -7.64
N ALA A 351 14.19 -5.80 -6.85
CA ALA A 351 15.02 -4.60 -6.83
C ALA A 351 16.45 -4.86 -6.27
N LEU A 352 16.56 -5.74 -5.29
CA LEU A 352 17.81 -6.06 -4.60
C LEU A 352 18.47 -7.37 -5.08
N ASP A 353 17.90 -8.01 -6.13
CA ASP A 353 18.37 -9.30 -6.65
C ASP A 353 18.46 -10.37 -5.54
N ARG A 354 17.34 -10.58 -4.86
CA ARG A 354 17.19 -11.58 -3.77
C ARG A 354 16.20 -12.69 -4.16
N PRO A 355 16.63 -13.69 -4.93
CA PRO A 355 15.73 -14.75 -5.43
C PRO A 355 15.04 -15.55 -4.33
N HIS A 356 15.65 -15.67 -3.16
CA HIS A 356 15.03 -16.34 -2.01
C HIS A 356 13.81 -15.58 -1.44
N TYR A 357 13.74 -14.24 -1.56
CA TYR A 357 12.54 -13.48 -1.22
C TYR A 357 11.39 -13.81 -2.17
N LEU A 358 11.69 -13.91 -3.48
CA LEU A 358 10.71 -14.30 -4.50
C LEU A 358 10.24 -15.76 -4.31
N ALA A 359 11.14 -16.66 -3.96
CA ALA A 359 10.81 -18.05 -3.66
C ALA A 359 9.85 -18.15 -2.47
N LEU A 360 10.14 -17.44 -1.35
CA LEU A 360 9.26 -17.39 -0.19
C LEU A 360 7.91 -16.77 -0.54
N TRP A 361 7.88 -15.61 -1.22
CA TRP A 361 6.65 -14.94 -1.63
C TRP A 361 5.69 -15.87 -2.38
N ARG A 362 6.21 -16.75 -3.24
CA ARG A 362 5.40 -17.70 -4.03
C ARG A 362 4.69 -18.75 -3.17
N THR A 363 5.21 -19.07 -2.00
CA THR A 363 4.64 -20.09 -1.09
C THR A 363 3.60 -19.56 -0.15
N LEU A 364 3.55 -18.23 0.05
CA LEU A 364 2.63 -17.58 0.98
C LEU A 364 1.22 -17.44 0.41
N GLU A 365 0.21 -17.33 1.32
CA GLU A 365 -1.20 -17.14 0.95
C GLU A 365 -1.39 -15.89 0.10
N ALA A 366 -2.00 -16.06 -1.07
CA ALA A 366 -2.19 -14.99 -2.06
C ALA A 366 -3.50 -14.22 -1.89
N ASP A 367 -4.54 -14.89 -1.40
CA ASP A 367 -5.91 -14.36 -1.30
C ASP A 367 -6.45 -14.52 0.13
N PRO A 368 -5.87 -13.81 1.13
CA PRO A 368 -6.34 -13.89 2.50
C PRO A 368 -7.79 -13.44 2.58
N VAL A 369 -8.56 -14.07 3.49
CA VAL A 369 -10.00 -13.79 3.66
C VAL A 369 -10.34 -13.13 4.99
N VAL A 370 -9.40 -13.07 5.93
CA VAL A 370 -9.61 -12.47 7.24
C VAL A 370 -9.60 -10.94 7.11
N ASP A 371 -10.63 -10.30 7.63
CA ASP A 371 -10.87 -8.86 7.49
C ASP A 371 -9.70 -7.99 7.96
N GLU A 372 -9.06 -8.36 9.08
CA GLU A 372 -7.90 -7.63 9.59
C GLU A 372 -6.70 -7.72 8.62
N VAL A 373 -6.48 -8.89 8.01
CA VAL A 373 -5.41 -9.09 7.02
C VAL A 373 -5.73 -8.30 5.76
N LEU A 374 -6.96 -8.38 5.26
CA LEU A 374 -7.42 -7.60 4.10
C LEU A 374 -7.28 -6.10 4.34
N ARG A 375 -7.56 -5.62 5.56
CA ARG A 375 -7.42 -4.22 5.93
C ARG A 375 -5.97 -3.73 5.87
N ASN A 376 -5.02 -4.60 6.19
CA ASN A 376 -3.60 -4.27 6.20
C ASN A 376 -2.88 -4.65 4.90
N THR A 377 -3.56 -5.26 3.92
CA THR A 377 -2.99 -5.62 2.62
C THR A 377 -3.49 -4.63 1.56
N PHE A 378 -2.66 -3.74 1.08
CA PHE A 378 -3.00 -2.69 0.11
C PHE A 378 -2.44 -2.93 -1.30
N VAL A 379 -1.60 -3.96 -1.51
CA VAL A 379 -1.16 -4.46 -2.82
C VAL A 379 -1.62 -5.91 -2.97
N ARG A 380 -2.57 -6.16 -3.86
CA ARG A 380 -3.20 -7.48 -4.08
C ARG A 380 -3.05 -7.98 -5.51
N GLN A 381 -2.82 -7.06 -6.44
CA GLN A 381 -2.65 -7.35 -7.86
C GLN A 381 -1.25 -6.92 -8.34
N PRO A 382 -0.20 -7.67 -7.97
CA PRO A 382 1.19 -7.29 -8.27
C PRO A 382 1.48 -7.09 -9.75
N VAL A 383 0.69 -7.71 -10.65
CA VAL A 383 0.81 -7.52 -12.11
C VAL A 383 0.62 -6.06 -12.52
N LEU A 384 -0.17 -5.27 -11.78
CA LEU A 384 -0.38 -3.84 -12.05
C LEU A 384 0.84 -2.97 -11.70
N TRP A 385 1.80 -3.52 -10.95
CA TRP A 385 3.01 -2.84 -10.47
C TRP A 385 4.27 -3.16 -11.29
N SER A 386 4.13 -4.02 -12.31
CA SER A 386 5.24 -4.53 -13.11
C SER A 386 5.42 -3.81 -14.46
N SER A 387 4.60 -2.79 -14.74
CA SER A 387 4.55 -2.07 -16.03
C SER A 387 5.12 -0.67 -15.93
#